data_79d526213f3b8677ca8748f7627246d2
#
_entry.id   79d526213f3b8677ca8748f7627246d2
#
_cell.length_a   1.000
_cell.length_b   1.000
_cell.length_c   1.000
_cell.angle_alpha   90.00
_cell.angle_beta   90.00
_cell.angle_gamma   90.00
#
_symmetry.space_group_name_H-M   'P 1'
#
loop_
_entity.id
_entity.type
_entity.pdbx_description
1 polymer ?
#
loop_
_entity_poly.entity_id
_entity_poly.type
_entity_poly.pdbx_seq_one_letter_code
_entity_poly.pdbx_strand_id
1 'polypeptide(L)'
;VVKGLWKNYLPGLVNWVLQMTTQEMREYLLDTYEKVPSLKKVRNEILLNSNNLVEWLQSEVVHDPDAVASVGKKIPAAKDAKERYCNSSFHLYASYCSYCEDTGSKPVGQKRFISLLLDCCKNQLSLKNIYHFTKKGRPFIKGLVVRNSDQKHTSSPTILPENKLA
;
A
#
# COMPACT_ATOMS: atom_id res chain seq x y z
N VAL A 1 -36.68 1.36 1.15
CA VAL A 1 -37.24 2.72 1.33
C VAL A 1 -36.56 3.78 0.45
N VAL A 2 -35.75 3.42 -0.54
CA VAL A 2 -35.03 4.38 -1.41
C VAL A 2 -35.68 4.55 -2.79
N LYS A 3 -36.78 3.89 -3.07
CA LYS A 3 -37.41 3.85 -4.41
C LYS A 3 -38.07 5.16 -4.90
N GLY A 4 -38.24 6.17 -4.06
CA GLY A 4 -38.90 7.42 -4.45
C GLY A 4 -37.99 8.62 -4.76
N LEU A 5 -36.80 8.66 -4.16
CA LEU A 5 -35.93 9.86 -4.21
C LEU A 5 -35.33 10.13 -5.60
N TRP A 6 -35.11 9.10 -6.40
CA TRP A 6 -34.38 9.21 -7.67
C TRP A 6 -35.25 9.44 -8.91
N LYS A 7 -36.60 9.24 -8.80
CA LYS A 7 -37.50 9.33 -9.95
C LYS A 7 -37.45 10.69 -10.66
N ASN A 8 -37.35 11.77 -9.89
CA ASN A 8 -37.35 13.12 -10.46
C ASN A 8 -36.01 13.57 -11.00
N TYR A 9 -34.90 12.92 -10.57
CA TYR A 9 -33.55 13.27 -10.99
C TYR A 9 -32.99 12.36 -12.08
N LEU A 10 -33.62 11.19 -12.31
CA LEU A 10 -33.14 10.21 -13.29
C LEU A 10 -33.05 10.78 -14.72
N PRO A 11 -34.06 11.51 -15.24
CA PRO A 11 -33.95 12.09 -16.57
C PRO A 11 -32.82 13.09 -16.73
N GLY A 12 -32.58 13.92 -15.71
CA GLY A 12 -31.48 14.85 -15.68
C GLY A 12 -30.11 14.16 -15.65
N LEU A 13 -29.99 13.10 -14.85
CA LEU A 13 -28.77 12.29 -14.79
C LEU A 13 -28.47 11.59 -16.13
N VAL A 14 -29.50 11.00 -16.76
CA VAL A 14 -29.35 10.34 -18.06
C VAL A 14 -28.92 11.36 -19.12
N ASN A 15 -29.57 12.52 -19.17
CA ASN A 15 -29.22 13.59 -20.11
C ASN A 15 -27.79 14.09 -19.88
N TRP A 16 -27.37 14.24 -18.64
CA TRP A 16 -25.99 14.63 -18.28
C TRP A 16 -24.98 13.58 -18.74
N VAL A 17 -25.24 12.29 -18.51
CA VAL A 17 -24.35 11.19 -18.96
C VAL A 17 -24.26 11.14 -20.49
N LEU A 18 -25.39 11.35 -21.19
CA LEU A 18 -25.42 11.34 -22.67
C LEU A 18 -24.71 12.53 -23.30
N GLN A 19 -24.51 13.62 -22.57
CA GLN A 19 -23.77 14.80 -23.03
C GLN A 19 -22.25 14.68 -22.77
N MET A 20 -21.83 13.67 -21.99
CA MET A 20 -20.40 13.45 -21.72
C MET A 20 -19.65 13.01 -22.97
N THR A 21 -18.49 13.59 -23.18
CA THR A 21 -17.53 13.10 -24.17
C THR A 21 -16.91 11.75 -23.70
N THR A 22 -16.42 10.96 -24.63
CA THR A 22 -15.69 9.72 -24.32
C THR A 22 -14.50 9.97 -23.38
N GLN A 23 -13.86 11.12 -23.50
CA GLN A 23 -12.74 11.51 -22.63
C GLN A 23 -13.21 11.75 -21.20
N GLU A 24 -14.27 12.52 -21.02
CA GLU A 24 -14.86 12.78 -19.69
C GLU A 24 -15.35 11.49 -19.04
N MET A 25 -16.02 10.61 -19.80
CA MET A 25 -16.42 9.29 -19.27
C MET A 25 -15.24 8.47 -18.79
N ARG A 26 -14.14 8.45 -19.54
CA ARG A 26 -12.91 7.77 -19.10
C ARG A 26 -12.33 8.35 -17.83
N GLU A 27 -12.24 9.66 -17.73
CA GLU A 27 -11.73 10.34 -16.55
C GLU A 27 -12.62 10.06 -15.31
N TYR A 28 -13.95 10.08 -15.48
CA TYR A 28 -14.85 9.74 -14.40
C TYR A 28 -14.76 8.27 -13.97
N LEU A 29 -14.59 7.34 -14.90
CA LEU A 29 -14.51 5.92 -14.60
C LEU A 29 -13.15 5.51 -14.01
N LEU A 30 -12.06 6.05 -14.52
CA LEU A 30 -10.70 5.68 -14.08
C LEU A 30 -10.26 6.46 -12.84
N ASP A 31 -10.62 7.75 -12.76
CA ASP A 31 -10.16 8.64 -11.70
C ASP A 31 -11.22 8.90 -10.62
N THR A 32 -12.35 8.17 -10.63
CA THR A 32 -13.44 8.37 -9.67
C THR A 32 -12.96 8.30 -8.22
N TYR A 33 -12.05 7.38 -7.91
CA TYR A 33 -11.49 7.23 -6.57
C TYR A 33 -10.58 8.39 -6.16
N GLU A 34 -9.95 9.06 -7.12
CA GLU A 34 -9.11 10.24 -6.86
C GLU A 34 -9.95 11.50 -6.67
N LYS A 35 -11.04 11.64 -7.46
CA LYS A 35 -11.90 12.82 -7.50
C LYS A 35 -12.94 12.86 -6.38
N VAL A 36 -13.33 11.70 -5.84
CA VAL A 36 -14.36 11.60 -4.78
C VAL A 36 -13.73 11.13 -3.47
N PRO A 37 -13.49 12.05 -2.51
CA PRO A 37 -12.80 11.73 -1.25
C PRO A 37 -13.44 10.61 -0.44
N SER A 38 -14.78 10.52 -0.44
CA SER A 38 -15.52 9.45 0.25
C SER A 38 -15.24 8.06 -0.35
N LEU A 39 -15.13 7.95 -1.67
CA LEU A 39 -14.79 6.68 -2.33
C LEU A 39 -13.34 6.29 -2.10
N LYS A 40 -12.42 7.26 -2.09
CA LYS A 40 -11.03 7.02 -1.73
C LYS A 40 -10.90 6.48 -0.30
N LYS A 41 -11.67 7.05 0.63
CA LYS A 41 -11.73 6.58 2.02
C LYS A 41 -12.20 5.12 2.10
N VAL A 42 -13.36 4.80 1.51
CA VAL A 42 -13.92 3.44 1.50
C VAL A 42 -12.97 2.44 0.84
N ARG A 43 -12.33 2.81 -0.27
CA ARG A 43 -11.32 1.96 -0.92
C ARG A 43 -10.14 1.66 0.02
N ASN A 44 -9.61 2.68 0.70
CA ASN A 44 -8.51 2.50 1.63
C ASN A 44 -8.91 1.61 2.81
N GLU A 45 -10.10 1.77 3.36
CA GLU A 45 -10.63 0.91 4.42
C GLU A 45 -10.77 -0.55 3.97
N ILE A 46 -11.29 -0.78 2.76
CA ILE A 46 -11.39 -2.14 2.19
C ILE A 46 -10.00 -2.75 1.99
N LEU A 47 -9.04 -1.98 1.47
CA LEU A 47 -7.67 -2.45 1.27
C LEU A 47 -6.99 -2.81 2.60
N LEU A 48 -7.13 -1.98 3.62
CA LEU A 48 -6.61 -2.26 4.97
C LEU A 48 -7.22 -3.53 5.55
N ASN A 49 -8.54 -3.66 5.51
CA ASN A 49 -9.26 -4.79 6.12
C ASN A 49 -9.10 -6.12 5.37
N SER A 50 -8.67 -6.10 4.11
CA SER A 50 -8.60 -7.30 3.27
C SER A 50 -7.20 -7.82 3.01
N ASN A 51 -6.15 -7.06 3.37
CA ASN A 51 -4.79 -7.41 2.95
C ASN A 51 -3.74 -7.04 4.01
N ASN A 52 -3.23 -8.04 4.73
CA ASN A 52 -2.18 -7.89 5.74
C ASN A 52 -0.92 -7.16 5.23
N LEU A 53 -0.66 -7.23 3.92
CA LEU A 53 0.45 -6.50 3.32
C LEU A 53 0.21 -4.99 3.32
N VAL A 54 -1.03 -4.56 3.05
CA VAL A 54 -1.39 -3.14 3.06
C VAL A 54 -1.42 -2.60 4.49
N GLU A 55 -1.91 -3.38 5.41
CA GLU A 55 -1.94 -3.05 6.83
C GLU A 55 -0.51 -2.88 7.39
N TRP A 56 0.40 -3.85 7.07
CA TRP A 56 1.81 -3.73 7.39
C TRP A 56 2.46 -2.50 6.72
N LEU A 57 2.17 -2.22 5.45
CA LEU A 57 2.67 -1.02 4.76
C LEU A 57 2.26 0.26 5.50
N GLN A 58 1.04 0.32 6.01
CA GLN A 58 0.51 1.47 6.72
C GLN A 58 1.19 1.66 8.08
N SER A 59 1.41 0.58 8.84
CA SER A 59 1.94 0.65 10.20
C SER A 59 3.47 0.77 10.23
N GLU A 60 4.16 -0.04 9.42
CA GLU A 60 5.59 -0.28 9.56
C GLU A 60 6.45 0.38 8.47
N VAL A 61 5.86 0.92 7.39
CA VAL A 61 6.64 1.41 6.25
C VAL A 61 6.38 2.89 5.98
N VAL A 62 7.42 3.57 5.52
CA VAL A 62 7.37 4.97 5.08
C VAL A 62 7.75 5.04 3.61
N HIS A 63 7.04 5.86 2.84
CA HIS A 63 7.41 6.22 1.48
C HIS A 63 8.40 7.39 1.52
N ASP A 64 9.65 7.11 1.17
CA ASP A 64 10.71 8.11 0.96
C ASP A 64 11.36 7.84 -0.41
N PRO A 65 11.13 8.69 -1.42
CA PRO A 65 11.62 8.47 -2.80
C PRO A 65 13.13 8.28 -2.92
N ASP A 66 13.90 8.80 -1.97
CA ASP A 66 15.37 8.72 -1.97
C ASP A 66 15.90 7.55 -1.14
N ALA A 67 15.06 6.95 -0.30
CA ALA A 67 15.44 5.83 0.54
C ALA A 67 15.63 4.54 -0.28
N VAL A 68 16.56 3.72 0.19
CA VAL A 68 16.82 2.37 -0.35
C VAL A 68 16.84 1.39 0.79
N ALA A 69 15.90 0.46 0.80
CA ALA A 69 15.84 -0.60 1.81
C ALA A 69 16.19 -1.96 1.23
N SER A 70 16.91 -2.78 2.00
CA SER A 70 17.10 -4.19 1.68
C SER A 70 15.81 -4.96 1.96
N VAL A 71 15.48 -5.92 1.11
CA VAL A 71 14.35 -6.81 1.34
C VAL A 71 14.60 -7.71 2.55
N GLY A 72 15.82 -8.21 2.72
CA GLY A 72 16.18 -9.12 3.81
C GLY A 72 15.62 -10.54 3.63
N LYS A 73 15.70 -11.34 4.68
CA LYS A 73 15.22 -12.73 4.74
C LYS A 73 14.36 -12.95 5.98
N LYS A 74 13.51 -13.97 5.96
CA LYS A 74 12.82 -14.43 7.17
C LYS A 74 13.86 -14.89 8.19
N ILE A 75 13.63 -14.62 9.49
CA ILE A 75 14.45 -15.11 10.59
C ILE A 75 14.38 -16.65 10.57
N PRO A 76 15.50 -17.37 10.46
CA PRO A 76 15.47 -18.82 10.58
C PRO A 76 15.15 -19.21 12.02
N ALA A 77 14.41 -20.31 12.19
CA ALA A 77 14.06 -20.85 13.50
C ALA A 77 15.29 -21.33 14.32
N ALA A 78 16.45 -21.51 13.69
CA ALA A 78 17.70 -21.93 14.34
C ALA A 78 18.54 -20.70 14.76
N LYS A 79 19.02 -20.71 15.99
CA LYS A 79 19.73 -19.61 16.66
C LYS A 79 21.08 -19.18 16.06
N ASP A 80 21.62 -19.89 15.07
CA ASP A 80 22.98 -19.68 14.56
C ASP A 80 23.08 -18.84 13.27
N ALA A 81 22.00 -18.31 12.76
CA ALA A 81 22.05 -17.47 11.58
C ALA A 81 22.62 -16.10 11.94
N LYS A 82 23.80 -15.79 11.42
CA LYS A 82 24.41 -14.46 11.49
C LYS A 82 23.42 -13.39 11.00
N GLU A 83 22.89 -12.64 11.93
CA GLU A 83 21.69 -11.81 11.92
C GLU A 83 21.63 -10.65 10.92
N ARG A 84 22.66 -10.45 10.09
CA ARG A 84 22.81 -9.24 9.27
C ARG A 84 21.66 -8.95 8.28
N TYR A 85 20.80 -9.92 7.97
CA TYR A 85 19.74 -9.76 6.94
C TYR A 85 18.35 -10.16 7.43
N CYS A 86 18.21 -10.42 8.72
CA CYS A 86 16.97 -10.86 9.35
C CYS A 86 16.42 -9.85 10.37
N ASN A 87 17.02 -8.67 10.46
CA ASN A 87 16.57 -7.64 11.39
C ASN A 87 15.30 -6.96 10.86
N SER A 88 14.19 -7.09 11.59
CA SER A 88 12.90 -6.51 11.26
C SER A 88 12.91 -4.98 11.24
N SER A 89 13.80 -4.33 11.99
CA SER A 89 13.90 -2.86 12.00
C SER A 89 14.55 -2.27 10.74
N PHE A 90 15.24 -3.08 9.92
CA PHE A 90 16.00 -2.58 8.76
C PHE A 90 15.64 -3.24 7.43
N HIS A 91 14.93 -4.36 7.45
CA HIS A 91 14.66 -5.13 6.25
C HIS A 91 13.16 -5.34 6.03
N LEU A 92 12.68 -4.95 4.87
CA LEU A 92 11.26 -4.96 4.54
C LEU A 92 10.59 -6.34 4.71
N TYR A 93 11.21 -7.41 4.20
CA TYR A 93 10.62 -8.74 4.31
C TYR A 93 10.73 -9.32 5.74
N ALA A 94 11.79 -9.01 6.46
CA ALA A 94 11.91 -9.41 7.86
C ALA A 94 10.88 -8.70 8.75
N SER A 95 10.66 -7.39 8.52
CA SER A 95 9.60 -6.61 9.19
C SER A 95 8.21 -7.19 8.88
N TYR A 96 7.92 -7.48 7.60
CA TYR A 96 6.66 -8.11 7.22
C TYR A 96 6.45 -9.49 7.86
N CYS A 97 7.49 -10.32 7.97
CA CYS A 97 7.40 -11.60 8.65
C CYS A 97 7.11 -11.45 10.14
N SER A 98 7.79 -10.49 10.82
CA SER A 98 7.53 -10.18 12.22
C SER A 98 6.09 -9.72 12.43
N TYR A 99 5.62 -8.78 11.60
CA TYR A 99 4.23 -8.32 11.62
C TYR A 99 3.22 -9.46 11.45
N CYS A 100 3.47 -10.38 10.48
CA CYS A 100 2.61 -11.53 10.29
C CYS A 100 2.59 -12.48 11.51
N GLU A 101 3.73 -12.66 12.18
CA GLU A 101 3.83 -13.46 13.40
C GLU A 101 3.04 -12.81 14.55
N ASP A 102 3.16 -11.50 14.73
CA ASP A 102 2.44 -10.72 15.74
C ASP A 102 0.92 -10.71 15.52
N THR A 103 0.49 -10.70 14.27
CA THR A 103 -0.95 -10.72 13.88
C THR A 103 -1.52 -12.14 13.71
N GLY A 104 -0.72 -13.20 13.96
CA GLY A 104 -1.15 -14.59 13.79
C GLY A 104 -1.35 -15.02 12.34
N SER A 105 -0.79 -14.29 11.38
CA SER A 105 -0.91 -14.54 9.96
C SER A 105 0.28 -15.30 9.40
N LYS A 106 0.13 -15.95 8.24
CA LYS A 106 1.24 -16.63 7.57
C LYS A 106 1.89 -15.71 6.53
N PRO A 107 3.19 -15.43 6.63
CA PRO A 107 3.88 -14.62 5.63
C PRO A 107 3.97 -15.35 4.29
N VAL A 108 3.80 -14.61 3.19
CA VAL A 108 4.04 -15.14 1.84
C VAL A 108 5.53 -15.29 1.57
N GLY A 109 5.91 -16.15 0.62
CA GLY A 109 7.32 -16.32 0.25
C GLY A 109 7.95 -15.03 -0.29
N GLN A 110 9.24 -14.80 -0.05
CA GLN A 110 9.97 -13.57 -0.37
C GLN A 110 9.80 -13.08 -1.83
N LYS A 111 9.86 -14.00 -2.81
CA LYS A 111 9.67 -13.62 -4.22
C LYS A 111 8.25 -13.07 -4.48
N ARG A 112 7.25 -13.76 -3.93
CA ARG A 112 5.85 -13.34 -4.03
C ARG A 112 5.60 -12.04 -3.27
N PHE A 113 6.22 -11.86 -2.11
CA PHE A 113 6.17 -10.62 -1.34
C PHE A 113 6.64 -9.42 -2.18
N ILE A 114 7.80 -9.51 -2.85
CA ILE A 114 8.31 -8.42 -3.70
C ILE A 114 7.32 -8.09 -4.81
N SER A 115 6.77 -9.09 -5.49
CA SER A 115 5.80 -8.89 -6.58
C SER A 115 4.53 -8.20 -6.07
N LEU A 116 3.95 -8.70 -4.97
CA LEU A 116 2.74 -8.13 -4.38
C LEU A 116 2.96 -6.72 -3.83
N LEU A 117 4.12 -6.47 -3.22
CA LEU A 117 4.50 -5.17 -2.69
C LEU A 117 4.58 -4.13 -3.80
N LEU A 118 5.25 -4.45 -4.91
CA LEU A 118 5.37 -3.54 -6.06
C LEU A 118 4.02 -3.30 -6.73
N ASP A 119 3.20 -4.32 -6.87
CA ASP A 119 1.84 -4.21 -7.42
C ASP A 119 0.97 -3.32 -6.54
N CYS A 120 0.96 -3.57 -5.24
CA CYS A 120 0.24 -2.77 -4.27
C CYS A 120 0.66 -1.30 -4.32
N CYS A 121 1.96 -1.02 -4.25
CA CYS A 121 2.47 0.35 -4.25
C CYS A 121 2.15 1.09 -5.54
N LYS A 122 2.29 0.45 -6.70
CA LYS A 122 2.09 1.11 -8.02
C LYS A 122 0.62 1.22 -8.40
N ASN A 123 -0.10 0.11 -8.33
CA ASN A 123 -1.44 0.01 -8.90
C ASN A 123 -2.54 0.36 -7.89
N GLN A 124 -2.34 0.06 -6.60
CA GLN A 124 -3.36 0.32 -5.59
C GLN A 124 -3.15 1.64 -4.86
N LEU A 125 -1.90 1.97 -4.50
CA LEU A 125 -1.56 3.16 -3.74
C LEU A 125 -1.05 4.32 -4.62
N SER A 126 -0.82 4.09 -5.92
CA SER A 126 -0.33 5.08 -6.89
C SER A 126 0.97 5.78 -6.45
N LEU A 127 1.82 5.07 -5.69
CA LEU A 127 3.08 5.62 -5.21
C LEU A 127 4.10 5.68 -6.35
N LYS A 128 4.78 6.83 -6.46
CA LYS A 128 5.77 7.08 -7.50
C LYS A 128 7.18 6.70 -7.03
N ASN A 129 8.06 6.43 -8.00
CA ASN A 129 9.49 6.17 -7.76
C ASN A 129 9.79 4.91 -6.93
N ILE A 130 8.90 3.91 -6.96
CA ILE A 130 9.12 2.63 -6.30
C ILE A 130 9.56 1.60 -7.34
N TYR A 131 10.75 1.01 -7.15
CA TYR A 131 11.24 -0.08 -7.99
C TYR A 131 12.17 -1.02 -7.25
N HIS A 132 12.19 -2.26 -7.71
CA HIS A 132 13.07 -3.32 -7.23
C HIS A 132 14.34 -3.37 -8.07
N PHE A 133 15.48 -3.59 -7.41
CA PHE A 133 16.75 -3.87 -8.07
C PHE A 133 17.59 -4.84 -7.23
N THR A 134 18.61 -5.41 -7.86
CA THR A 134 19.51 -6.34 -7.19
C THR A 134 20.91 -5.74 -7.14
N LYS A 135 21.52 -5.73 -5.94
CA LYS A 135 22.90 -5.28 -5.73
C LYS A 135 23.68 -6.38 -5.00
N LYS A 136 24.79 -6.83 -5.60
CA LYS A 136 25.63 -7.93 -5.07
C LYS A 136 24.81 -9.19 -4.73
N GLY A 137 23.90 -9.59 -5.62
CA GLY A 137 23.04 -10.77 -5.47
C GLY A 137 21.90 -10.62 -4.44
N ARG A 138 21.64 -9.43 -3.92
CA ARG A 138 20.62 -9.16 -2.92
C ARG A 138 19.53 -8.24 -3.44
N PRO A 139 18.26 -8.50 -3.11
CA PRO A 139 17.15 -7.67 -3.51
C PRO A 139 17.05 -6.40 -2.63
N PHE A 140 16.86 -5.26 -3.29
CA PHE A 140 16.60 -3.95 -2.69
C PHE A 140 15.36 -3.34 -3.32
N ILE A 141 14.69 -2.48 -2.57
CA ILE A 141 13.59 -1.66 -3.05
C ILE A 141 13.94 -0.20 -2.78
N LYS A 142 13.84 0.63 -3.81
CA LYS A 142 13.91 2.09 -3.67
C LYS A 142 12.51 2.65 -3.42
N GLY A 143 12.43 3.72 -2.67
CA GLY A 143 11.18 4.44 -2.39
C GLY A 143 10.46 3.98 -1.12
N LEU A 144 10.93 2.93 -0.45
CA LEU A 144 10.34 2.43 0.79
C LEU A 144 11.40 2.18 1.86
N VAL A 145 11.06 2.43 3.11
CA VAL A 145 11.90 2.15 4.28
C VAL A 145 11.05 1.71 5.46
N VAL A 146 11.57 0.82 6.30
CA VAL A 146 10.90 0.44 7.55
C VAL A 146 10.92 1.63 8.50
N ARG A 147 9.80 1.93 9.13
CA ARG A 147 9.61 3.11 10.00
C ARG A 147 10.66 3.22 11.11
N ASN A 148 11.02 2.10 11.72
CA ASN A 148 11.96 2.03 12.83
C ASN A 148 13.41 1.77 12.40
N SER A 149 13.71 1.85 11.10
CA SER A 149 15.07 1.62 10.58
C SER A 149 16.00 2.78 10.87
N ASP A 150 15.44 3.99 11.05
CA ASP A 150 16.16 5.23 11.30
C ASP A 150 15.25 6.17 12.11
N GLN A 151 15.81 6.89 13.09
CA GLN A 151 15.09 7.89 13.87
C GLN A 151 14.44 8.97 12.99
N LYS A 152 15.02 9.29 11.85
CA LYS A 152 14.48 10.21 10.85
C LYS A 152 13.07 9.81 10.40
N HIS A 153 12.76 8.51 10.34
CA HIS A 153 11.51 7.99 9.81
C HIS A 153 10.49 7.60 10.89
N THR A 154 10.87 7.65 12.17
CA THR A 154 9.99 7.24 13.28
C THR A 154 8.70 8.04 13.35
N SER A 155 8.77 9.36 13.10
CA SER A 155 7.63 10.29 13.12
C SER A 155 7.12 10.67 11.73
N SER A 156 7.59 10.03 10.67
CA SER A 156 7.14 10.31 9.30
C SER A 156 5.65 9.94 9.10
N PRO A 157 4.94 10.67 8.23
CA PRO A 157 3.53 10.37 7.96
C PRO A 157 3.37 8.96 7.36
N THR A 158 2.22 8.36 7.62
CA THR A 158 1.84 7.07 7.06
C THR A 158 1.66 7.14 5.54
N ILE A 159 1.83 6.00 4.85
CA ILE A 159 1.65 5.89 3.39
C ILE A 159 0.21 6.24 2.97
N LEU A 160 -0.76 5.76 3.74
CA LEU A 160 -2.16 6.16 3.60
C LEU A 160 -2.43 7.27 4.61
N PRO A 161 -2.95 8.43 4.19
CA PRO A 161 -3.28 9.51 5.12
C PRO A 161 -4.30 9.00 6.14
N GLU A 162 -4.00 9.20 7.41
CA GLU A 162 -4.98 8.96 8.47
C GLU A 162 -6.24 9.77 8.16
N ASN A 163 -7.38 9.08 8.17
CA ASN A 163 -8.66 9.77 8.15
C ASN A 163 -8.81 10.50 9.48
N LYS A 164 -8.36 11.76 9.55
CA LYS A 164 -8.76 12.64 10.62
C LYS A 164 -10.29 12.74 10.54
N LEU A 165 -10.95 12.04 11.44
CA LEU A 165 -12.35 12.25 11.73
C LEU A 165 -12.47 13.69 12.21
N ALA A 166 -12.97 14.55 11.34
CA ALA A 166 -13.48 15.86 11.71
C ALA A 166 -14.97 15.72 12.00
#